data_a44ddd9c9a4bff3b4511a1e0acf52cbe
#
_entry.id   a44ddd9c9a4bff3b4511a1e0acf52cbe
#
_cell.length_a   1.000
_cell.length_b   1.000
_cell.length_c   1.000
_cell.angle_alpha   90.00
_cell.angle_beta   90.00
_cell.angle_gamma   90.00
#
_symmetry.space_group_name_H-M   'P 1'
#
loop_
_entity.id
_entity.type
_entity.pdbx_description
1 polymer ?
#
loop_
_entity_poly.entity_id
_entity_poly.type
_entity_poly.pdbx_seq_one_letter_code
_entity_poly.pdbx_strand_id
1 'polypeptide(L)'
;ATIFKEKLVVFAGHNRKLKEHSSDRTQFAYPVNSSLLMFMDPKALSTNCVVSQDGDNYKAVIYLELVSEKGNSMSYTLEKIYKAKDVVKNRGVPLGFSVWPDIKIENWDQYYFFYDGNAQVNVLPKNIFGVKDIRQKLENLEGSDKIKFIDSMTNSHQVIGEEIPIQQTTAVTELRSLKSSPEAILCNVATQSGGKAYTEHSKRVDVGLILFPDAQEVPETSNQWSVGIDFGTTNSCVYYKENKENPKELIFKNRINTPYDPGTDEEEIEEVMQAHKEFVPSREVTVPFMTILRERSYKETSVENLPFRSNFIYYVDQVLYAIQDLPDDKRPLKFNLKWDEAEQSRTKVQYFISQAVLQAAVEAAANGVKRENLTFNFSYPEAYSHDHLRAFRRITRRAVNVGLGDEKYKTQEKTGFETESISSALYFAKGQEIPFTENVVTIDIGGGTSDLSIWQDTKLLWRNSFRL
;
A
#
# COMPACT_ATOMS: atom_id res chain seq x y z
N ALA A 1 -19.10 -17.25 -25.22
CA ALA A 1 -18.91 -16.15 -24.24
C ALA A 1 -18.78 -14.83 -25.00
N THR A 2 -19.50 -13.81 -24.60
CA THR A 2 -19.37 -12.47 -25.20
C THR A 2 -18.08 -11.85 -24.71
N ILE A 3 -17.27 -11.32 -25.61
CA ILE A 3 -16.00 -10.66 -25.28
C ILE A 3 -16.26 -9.42 -24.43
N PHE A 4 -17.31 -8.66 -24.74
CA PHE A 4 -17.69 -7.45 -24.03
C PHE A 4 -18.71 -7.71 -22.93
N LYS A 5 -18.58 -7.00 -21.81
CA LYS A 5 -19.56 -6.97 -20.72
C LYS A 5 -20.82 -6.18 -21.15
N GLU A 6 -21.94 -6.46 -20.46
CA GLU A 6 -23.22 -5.79 -20.78
C GLU A 6 -23.25 -4.32 -20.38
N LYS A 7 -22.56 -3.96 -19.32
CA LYS A 7 -22.47 -2.59 -18.79
C LYS A 7 -21.07 -2.05 -18.90
N LEU A 8 -20.97 -0.73 -19.05
CA LEU A 8 -19.73 0.04 -18.97
C LEU A 8 -19.75 0.90 -17.71
N VAL A 9 -18.71 0.84 -16.91
CA VAL A 9 -18.50 1.76 -15.77
C VAL A 9 -17.53 2.84 -16.18
N VAL A 10 -17.95 4.08 -16.01
CA VAL A 10 -17.14 5.28 -16.25
C VAL A 10 -16.90 5.98 -14.93
N PHE A 11 -15.64 6.18 -14.58
CA PHE A 11 -15.20 6.78 -13.32
C PHE A 11 -15.11 8.30 -13.37
N ALA A 12 -15.18 8.90 -14.56
CA ALA A 12 -15.07 10.33 -14.72
C ALA A 12 -16.12 11.10 -13.89
N GLY A 13 -15.68 12.11 -13.16
CA GLY A 13 -16.52 12.99 -12.35
C GLY A 13 -17.60 13.73 -13.15
N HIS A 14 -18.49 14.40 -12.46
CA HIS A 14 -19.81 14.89 -12.92
C HIS A 14 -19.81 15.71 -14.23
N ASN A 15 -18.70 16.34 -14.62
CA ASN A 15 -18.64 17.26 -15.77
C ASN A 15 -17.44 17.01 -16.70
N ARG A 16 -16.68 15.93 -16.52
CA ARG A 16 -15.50 15.68 -17.36
C ARG A 16 -15.88 14.75 -18.52
N LYS A 17 -15.69 15.23 -19.74
CA LYS A 17 -15.67 14.37 -20.93
C LYS A 17 -14.47 13.43 -20.81
N LEU A 18 -14.61 12.19 -21.28
CA LEU A 18 -13.47 11.32 -21.49
C LEU A 18 -12.45 12.10 -22.32
N LYS A 19 -11.27 12.35 -21.77
CA LYS A 19 -10.19 12.94 -22.56
C LYS A 19 -9.72 11.88 -23.55
N GLU A 20 -9.73 12.22 -24.82
CA GLU A 20 -9.03 11.44 -25.81
C GLU A 20 -7.56 11.41 -25.39
N HIS A 21 -7.04 10.21 -25.08
CA HIS A 21 -5.64 9.94 -24.77
C HIS A 21 -5.04 10.70 -23.58
N SER A 22 -5.40 10.35 -22.35
CA SER A 22 -4.42 10.42 -21.29
C SER A 22 -3.81 9.01 -21.15
N SER A 23 -2.61 8.82 -21.61
CA SER A 23 -1.87 7.55 -21.58
C SER A 23 -1.63 7.01 -20.17
N ASP A 24 -1.89 7.80 -19.14
CA ASP A 24 -1.41 7.54 -17.79
C ASP A 24 -2.48 7.13 -16.79
N ARG A 25 -3.80 7.25 -17.10
CA ARG A 25 -4.84 6.94 -16.11
C ARG A 25 -6.13 6.43 -16.73
N THR A 26 -6.61 5.30 -16.24
CA THR A 26 -7.87 4.69 -16.67
C THR A 26 -9.09 5.47 -16.18
N GLN A 27 -9.94 5.90 -17.08
CA GLN A 27 -11.19 6.62 -16.74
C GLN A 27 -12.44 5.73 -16.75
N PHE A 28 -12.28 4.45 -17.02
CA PHE A 28 -13.37 3.47 -17.10
C PHE A 28 -12.85 2.07 -16.69
N ALA A 29 -13.76 1.21 -16.27
CA ALA A 29 -13.44 -0.22 -16.19
C ALA A 29 -13.43 -0.78 -17.63
N TYR A 30 -12.35 -1.46 -18.04
CA TYR A 30 -12.27 -2.11 -19.33
C TYR A 30 -13.41 -3.11 -19.48
N PRO A 31 -14.41 -2.86 -20.35
CA PRO A 31 -15.66 -3.61 -20.35
C PRO A 31 -15.53 -4.94 -21.07
N VAL A 32 -14.53 -5.71 -20.72
CA VAL A 32 -14.17 -6.97 -21.40
C VAL A 32 -14.20 -8.14 -20.43
N ASN A 33 -14.30 -9.34 -20.98
CA ASN A 33 -14.26 -10.56 -20.19
C ASN A 33 -12.82 -10.81 -19.67
N SER A 34 -12.71 -11.16 -18.39
CA SER A 34 -11.43 -11.49 -17.75
C SER A 34 -10.67 -12.63 -18.45
N SER A 35 -11.38 -13.51 -19.18
CA SER A 35 -10.75 -14.58 -19.95
C SER A 35 -9.79 -14.08 -21.03
N LEU A 36 -9.89 -12.80 -21.45
CA LEU A 36 -8.90 -12.22 -22.37
C LEU A 36 -7.50 -12.15 -21.77
N LEU A 37 -7.38 -12.04 -20.44
CA LEU A 37 -6.09 -12.07 -19.76
C LEU A 37 -5.37 -13.43 -19.87
N MET A 38 -6.05 -14.49 -20.30
CA MET A 38 -5.40 -15.76 -20.63
C MET A 38 -4.55 -15.67 -21.91
N PHE A 39 -4.89 -14.74 -22.81
CA PHE A 39 -4.30 -14.62 -24.15
C PHE A 39 -3.45 -13.38 -24.33
N MET A 40 -3.69 -12.35 -23.56
CA MET A 40 -2.95 -11.09 -23.63
C MET A 40 -2.70 -10.55 -22.20
N ASP A 41 -1.52 -9.96 -22.00
CA ASP A 41 -1.19 -9.34 -20.72
C ASP A 41 -1.96 -8.02 -20.52
N PRO A 42 -1.98 -7.48 -19.29
CA PRO A 42 -2.70 -6.25 -18.99
C PRO A 42 -2.25 -5.05 -19.82
N LYS A 43 -0.96 -4.95 -20.17
CA LYS A 43 -0.41 -3.86 -20.97
C LYS A 43 -0.93 -3.94 -22.41
N ALA A 44 -0.86 -5.13 -23.02
CA ALA A 44 -1.42 -5.37 -24.35
C ALA A 44 -2.94 -5.10 -24.35
N LEU A 45 -3.66 -5.53 -23.32
CA LEU A 45 -5.10 -5.29 -23.21
C LEU A 45 -5.41 -3.79 -23.08
N SER A 46 -4.65 -3.03 -22.30
CA SER A 46 -4.83 -1.58 -22.14
C SER A 46 -4.57 -0.82 -23.43
N THR A 47 -3.62 -1.28 -24.24
CA THR A 47 -3.29 -0.68 -25.53
C THR A 47 -4.31 -1.03 -26.59
N ASN A 48 -4.81 -2.26 -26.58
CA ASN A 48 -5.68 -2.79 -27.64
C ASN A 48 -7.17 -2.59 -27.37
N CYS A 49 -7.56 -2.18 -26.17
CA CYS A 49 -8.96 -1.89 -25.82
C CYS A 49 -9.15 -0.39 -25.61
N VAL A 50 -9.86 0.24 -26.53
CA VAL A 50 -10.12 1.69 -26.53
C VAL A 50 -11.60 1.94 -26.28
N VAL A 51 -11.89 2.90 -25.38
CA VAL A 51 -13.26 3.39 -25.14
C VAL A 51 -13.30 4.87 -25.50
N SER A 52 -14.21 5.22 -26.39
CA SER A 52 -14.47 6.60 -26.79
C SER A 52 -15.91 6.99 -26.52
N GLN A 53 -16.16 8.29 -26.34
CA GLN A 53 -17.49 8.84 -26.17
C GLN A 53 -17.94 9.53 -27.44
N ASP A 54 -19.16 9.20 -27.89
CA ASP A 54 -19.82 9.83 -29.03
C ASP A 54 -21.23 10.29 -28.59
N GLY A 55 -21.35 11.57 -28.31
CA GLY A 55 -22.56 12.16 -27.72
C GLY A 55 -22.88 11.51 -26.36
N ASP A 56 -24.08 10.93 -26.24
CA ASP A 56 -24.53 10.21 -25.04
C ASP A 56 -24.15 8.73 -25.02
N ASN A 57 -23.54 8.23 -26.08
CA ASN A 57 -23.13 6.85 -26.22
C ASN A 57 -21.61 6.71 -26.02
N TYR A 58 -21.20 5.48 -25.69
CA TYR A 58 -19.80 5.10 -25.61
C TYR A 58 -19.54 3.93 -26.55
N LYS A 59 -18.42 3.98 -27.24
CA LYS A 59 -17.96 2.91 -28.14
C LYS A 59 -16.71 2.26 -27.54
N ALA A 60 -16.77 0.98 -27.24
CA ALA A 60 -15.61 0.19 -26.91
C ALA A 60 -15.15 -0.60 -28.13
N VAL A 61 -13.86 -0.55 -28.41
CA VAL A 61 -13.22 -1.25 -29.53
C VAL A 61 -12.08 -2.08 -28.97
N ILE A 62 -11.96 -3.34 -29.41
CA ILE A 62 -10.81 -4.17 -29.09
C ILE A 62 -10.16 -4.65 -30.39
N TYR A 63 -8.85 -4.49 -30.47
CA TYR A 63 -8.01 -4.96 -31.55
C TYR A 63 -7.34 -6.28 -31.13
N LEU A 64 -7.58 -7.33 -31.91
CA LEU A 64 -7.01 -8.66 -31.66
C LEU A 64 -6.13 -9.06 -32.81
N GLU A 65 -4.91 -9.46 -32.52
CA GLU A 65 -4.03 -10.10 -33.49
C GLU A 65 -3.94 -11.60 -33.13
N LEU A 66 -4.43 -12.44 -34.02
CA LEU A 66 -4.38 -13.89 -33.84
C LEU A 66 -3.30 -14.45 -34.76
N VAL A 67 -2.37 -15.17 -34.18
CA VAL A 67 -1.31 -15.85 -34.94
C VAL A 67 -1.68 -17.32 -35.07
N SER A 68 -1.76 -17.83 -36.31
CA SER A 68 -2.01 -19.24 -36.55
C SER A 68 -0.76 -20.07 -36.22
N GLU A 69 -0.93 -21.39 -36.01
CA GLU A 69 0.20 -22.33 -35.81
C GLU A 69 1.25 -22.28 -36.93
N LYS A 70 0.86 -21.83 -38.12
CA LYS A 70 1.73 -21.65 -39.31
C LYS A 70 2.39 -20.27 -39.37
N GLY A 71 2.25 -19.44 -38.33
CA GLY A 71 2.82 -18.10 -38.27
C GLY A 71 2.07 -17.02 -39.09
N ASN A 72 0.90 -17.31 -39.65
CA ASN A 72 0.11 -16.30 -40.33
C ASN A 72 -0.67 -15.49 -39.28
N SER A 73 -0.54 -14.17 -39.30
CA SER A 73 -1.31 -13.27 -38.45
C SER A 73 -2.62 -12.83 -39.14
N MET A 74 -3.66 -12.71 -38.33
CA MET A 74 -4.95 -12.16 -38.74
C MET A 74 -5.40 -11.13 -37.71
N SER A 75 -5.73 -9.93 -38.14
CA SER A 75 -6.22 -8.86 -37.29
C SER A 75 -7.74 -8.82 -37.28
N TYR A 76 -8.31 -8.74 -36.08
CA TYR A 76 -9.75 -8.60 -35.88
C TYR A 76 -10.03 -7.34 -35.08
N THR A 77 -11.06 -6.60 -35.51
CA THR A 77 -11.58 -5.47 -34.75
C THR A 77 -12.99 -5.83 -34.30
N LEU A 78 -13.18 -5.82 -33.00
CA LEU A 78 -14.49 -6.03 -32.38
C LEU A 78 -14.93 -4.76 -31.71
N GLU A 79 -16.21 -4.43 -31.82
CA GLU A 79 -16.75 -3.21 -31.23
C GLU A 79 -18.11 -3.43 -30.57
N LYS A 80 -18.36 -2.63 -29.53
CA LYS A 80 -19.65 -2.57 -28.84
C LYS A 80 -20.00 -1.13 -28.50
N ILE A 81 -21.26 -0.78 -28.80
CA ILE A 81 -21.83 0.52 -28.44
C ILE A 81 -22.63 0.34 -27.16
N TYR A 82 -22.33 1.18 -26.15
CA TYR A 82 -23.06 1.30 -24.91
C TYR A 82 -23.94 2.55 -24.97
N LYS A 83 -25.26 2.34 -24.93
CA LYS A 83 -26.23 3.43 -24.83
C LYS A 83 -26.25 3.99 -23.40
N ALA A 84 -26.77 5.16 -23.18
CA ALA A 84 -26.86 5.80 -21.86
C ALA A 84 -27.39 4.87 -20.75
N LYS A 85 -28.39 4.00 -21.06
CA LYS A 85 -28.94 2.99 -20.12
C LYS A 85 -27.98 1.86 -19.76
N ASP A 86 -26.91 1.65 -20.53
CA ASP A 86 -25.92 0.59 -20.37
C ASP A 86 -24.66 1.13 -19.68
N VAL A 87 -24.61 2.43 -19.42
CA VAL A 87 -23.48 3.11 -18.79
C VAL A 87 -23.80 3.36 -17.32
N VAL A 88 -22.91 2.93 -16.46
CA VAL A 88 -22.93 3.23 -15.04
C VAL A 88 -21.93 4.35 -14.80
N LYS A 89 -22.45 5.53 -14.49
CA LYS A 89 -21.63 6.69 -14.13
C LYS A 89 -21.60 6.84 -12.62
N ASN A 90 -20.42 7.10 -12.11
CA ASN A 90 -20.28 7.53 -10.73
C ASN A 90 -20.87 8.95 -10.59
N ARG A 91 -21.89 9.10 -9.74
CA ARG A 91 -22.48 10.39 -9.41
C ARG A 91 -22.05 10.78 -8.00
N GLY A 92 -21.19 11.76 -7.84
CA GLY A 92 -20.76 12.25 -6.55
C GLY A 92 -19.25 12.16 -6.35
N VAL A 93 -18.81 11.61 -5.21
CA VAL A 93 -17.40 11.51 -4.87
C VAL A 93 -16.65 10.65 -5.89
N PRO A 94 -15.52 11.12 -6.41
CA PRO A 94 -14.72 10.36 -7.36
C PRO A 94 -14.24 9.04 -6.76
N LEU A 95 -14.11 8.03 -7.63
CA LEU A 95 -13.53 6.74 -7.29
C LEU A 95 -12.04 6.74 -7.60
N GLY A 96 -11.22 6.36 -6.63
CA GLY A 96 -9.79 6.15 -6.81
C GLY A 96 -9.41 4.69 -6.57
N PHE A 97 -8.45 4.20 -7.32
CA PHE A 97 -7.90 2.85 -7.16
C PHE A 97 -6.39 2.92 -7.09
N SER A 98 -5.83 2.30 -6.08
CA SER A 98 -4.37 2.24 -5.93
C SER A 98 -3.94 0.94 -5.29
N VAL A 99 -2.76 0.46 -5.67
CA VAL A 99 -2.09 -0.67 -5.02
C VAL A 99 -0.74 -0.19 -4.50
N TRP A 100 -0.41 -0.60 -3.30
CA TRP A 100 0.89 -0.39 -2.69
C TRP A 100 1.37 -1.68 -2.02
N PRO A 101 2.66 -2.03 -2.10
CA PRO A 101 3.70 -1.37 -2.89
C PRO A 101 3.66 -1.76 -4.37
N ASP A 102 4.16 -0.86 -5.24
CA ASP A 102 4.34 -1.11 -6.67
C ASP A 102 5.69 -1.82 -6.93
N ILE A 103 5.79 -3.03 -6.44
CA ILE A 103 6.93 -3.93 -6.65
C ILE A 103 6.40 -5.34 -6.86
N LYS A 104 7.16 -6.16 -7.59
CA LYS A 104 6.86 -7.57 -7.79
C LYS A 104 8.11 -8.37 -7.48
N ILE A 105 8.11 -9.00 -6.31
CA ILE A 105 9.21 -9.81 -5.83
C ILE A 105 8.67 -11.16 -5.37
N GLU A 106 9.43 -12.21 -5.61
CA GLU A 106 9.09 -13.55 -5.15
C GLU A 106 8.95 -13.57 -3.62
N ASN A 107 7.99 -14.32 -3.10
CA ASN A 107 7.69 -14.45 -1.67
C ASN A 107 7.24 -13.18 -0.91
N TRP A 108 6.92 -12.09 -1.62
CA TRP A 108 6.27 -10.94 -1.02
C TRP A 108 4.75 -11.11 -1.07
N ASP A 109 4.10 -11.05 0.08
CA ASP A 109 2.66 -11.33 0.25
C ASP A 109 1.89 -10.23 0.98
N GLN A 110 2.48 -9.02 1.07
CA GLN A 110 1.86 -7.87 1.73
C GLN A 110 1.63 -6.73 0.74
N TYR A 111 0.55 -6.84 -0.03
CA TYR A 111 0.07 -5.77 -0.88
C TYR A 111 -1.23 -5.21 -0.30
N TYR A 112 -1.46 -3.94 -0.53
CA TYR A 112 -2.65 -3.25 -0.05
C TYR A 112 -3.33 -2.53 -1.20
N PHE A 113 -4.61 -2.82 -1.37
CA PHE A 113 -5.46 -2.18 -2.35
C PHE A 113 -6.30 -1.12 -1.65
N PHE A 114 -6.10 0.11 -2.06
CA PHE A 114 -6.89 1.26 -1.62
C PHE A 114 -7.94 1.56 -2.67
N TYR A 115 -9.17 1.61 -2.24
CA TYR A 115 -10.32 1.86 -3.10
C TYR A 115 -11.20 2.93 -2.47
N ASP A 116 -11.33 4.07 -3.15
CA ASP A 116 -12.22 5.14 -2.74
C ASP A 116 -13.49 5.10 -3.59
N GLY A 117 -14.61 4.88 -2.94
CA GLY A 117 -15.90 4.68 -3.58
C GLY A 117 -16.98 5.58 -3.04
N ASN A 118 -18.01 5.78 -3.85
CA ASN A 118 -19.23 6.43 -3.42
C ASN A 118 -20.24 5.38 -2.95
N ALA A 119 -20.97 5.67 -1.87
CA ALA A 119 -22.04 4.83 -1.36
C ALA A 119 -23.17 4.54 -2.38
N GLN A 120 -23.29 5.34 -3.44
CA GLN A 120 -24.28 5.16 -4.51
C GLN A 120 -23.84 4.15 -5.59
N VAL A 121 -22.53 3.90 -5.74
CA VAL A 121 -21.98 2.95 -6.70
C VAL A 121 -21.15 1.93 -5.93
N ASN A 122 -21.74 0.79 -5.65
CA ASN A 122 -21.04 -0.29 -4.98
C ASN A 122 -20.25 -1.10 -6.03
N VAL A 123 -19.00 -0.73 -6.26
CA VAL A 123 -18.05 -1.48 -7.09
C VAL A 123 -17.27 -2.39 -6.16
N LEU A 124 -17.41 -3.70 -6.34
CA LEU A 124 -16.70 -4.69 -5.54
C LEU A 124 -15.59 -5.30 -6.39
N PRO A 125 -14.36 -4.94 -6.15
CA PRO A 125 -13.23 -5.52 -6.86
C PRO A 125 -12.97 -6.94 -6.37
N LYS A 126 -12.65 -7.83 -7.32
CA LYS A 126 -12.06 -9.14 -7.03
C LYS A 126 -10.69 -9.18 -7.68
N ASN A 127 -9.69 -9.58 -6.94
CA ASN A 127 -8.36 -9.72 -7.49
C ASN A 127 -8.32 -10.95 -8.43
N ILE A 128 -7.66 -10.79 -9.57
CA ILE A 128 -7.43 -11.87 -10.53
C ILE A 128 -6.04 -12.41 -10.27
N PHE A 129 -6.00 -13.56 -9.59
CA PHE A 129 -4.76 -14.27 -9.31
C PHE A 129 -4.42 -15.27 -10.41
N GLY A 130 -3.16 -15.62 -10.50
CA GLY A 130 -2.73 -16.80 -11.23
C GLY A 130 -2.90 -16.70 -12.73
N VAL A 131 -3.07 -15.51 -13.30
CA VAL A 131 -3.14 -15.35 -14.76
C VAL A 131 -1.86 -15.88 -15.41
N LYS A 132 -0.70 -15.65 -14.79
CA LYS A 132 0.58 -16.19 -15.24
C LYS A 132 0.56 -17.72 -15.23
N ASP A 133 0.08 -18.34 -14.15
CA ASP A 133 0.00 -19.80 -14.02
C ASP A 133 -0.99 -20.41 -15.02
N ILE A 134 -2.09 -19.70 -15.29
CA ILE A 134 -3.08 -20.11 -16.29
C ILE A 134 -2.49 -20.05 -17.68
N ARG A 135 -1.75 -18.99 -18.04
CA ARG A 135 -1.04 -18.88 -19.31
C ARG A 135 0.00 -19.99 -19.47
N GLN A 136 0.83 -20.21 -18.46
CA GLN A 136 1.80 -21.29 -18.47
C GLN A 136 1.14 -22.67 -18.60
N LYS A 137 0.00 -22.89 -17.94
CA LYS A 137 -0.78 -24.11 -18.08
C LYS A 137 -1.36 -24.25 -19.49
N LEU A 138 -1.86 -23.17 -20.09
CA LEU A 138 -2.34 -23.15 -21.47
C LEU A 138 -1.24 -23.45 -22.49
N GLU A 139 -0.03 -22.94 -22.27
CA GLU A 139 1.12 -23.20 -23.13
C GLU A 139 1.51 -24.68 -23.13
N ASN A 140 1.33 -25.37 -21.99
CA ASN A 140 1.65 -26.78 -21.79
C ASN A 140 0.55 -27.76 -22.22
N LEU A 141 -0.63 -27.25 -22.64
CA LEU A 141 -1.77 -28.06 -23.09
C LEU A 141 -1.86 -28.05 -24.61
N GLU A 142 -2.22 -29.19 -25.20
CA GLU A 142 -2.40 -29.34 -26.64
C GLU A 142 -3.77 -29.86 -27.00
N GLY A 143 -4.20 -29.60 -28.23
CA GLY A 143 -5.39 -30.18 -28.87
C GLY A 143 -6.68 -30.03 -28.05
N SER A 144 -7.38 -31.15 -27.83
CA SER A 144 -8.69 -31.17 -27.17
C SER A 144 -8.64 -30.76 -25.70
N ASP A 145 -7.50 -30.96 -25.02
CA ASP A 145 -7.38 -30.65 -23.58
C ASP A 145 -7.20 -29.15 -23.36
N LYS A 146 -6.54 -28.48 -24.30
CA LYS A 146 -6.46 -27.01 -24.32
C LYS A 146 -7.87 -26.38 -24.50
N ILE A 147 -8.66 -26.94 -25.45
CA ILE A 147 -10.04 -26.47 -25.68
C ILE A 147 -10.91 -26.69 -24.44
N LYS A 148 -10.88 -27.89 -23.83
CA LYS A 148 -11.62 -28.20 -22.60
C LYS A 148 -11.24 -27.27 -21.44
N PHE A 149 -9.95 -26.99 -21.30
CA PHE A 149 -9.48 -26.07 -20.26
C PHE A 149 -10.00 -24.64 -20.49
N ILE A 150 -9.90 -24.13 -21.73
CA ILE A 150 -10.46 -22.82 -22.10
C ILE A 150 -11.97 -22.79 -21.83
N ASP A 151 -12.71 -23.79 -22.26
CA ASP A 151 -14.16 -23.89 -22.02
C ASP A 151 -14.50 -23.95 -20.54
N SER A 152 -13.73 -24.68 -19.74
CA SER A 152 -13.93 -24.73 -18.28
C SER A 152 -13.73 -23.37 -17.62
N MET A 153 -12.74 -22.60 -18.05
CA MET A 153 -12.44 -21.27 -17.52
C MET A 153 -13.45 -20.22 -17.97
N THR A 154 -13.97 -20.33 -19.21
CA THR A 154 -14.93 -19.37 -19.77
C THR A 154 -16.37 -19.64 -19.37
N ASN A 155 -16.76 -20.89 -19.20
CA ASN A 155 -18.14 -21.30 -18.91
C ASN A 155 -18.45 -21.41 -17.42
N SER A 156 -17.45 -21.57 -16.57
CA SER A 156 -17.66 -21.80 -15.13
C SER A 156 -18.17 -20.58 -14.37
N HIS A 157 -18.22 -19.39 -14.98
CA HIS A 157 -18.37 -18.12 -14.26
C HIS A 157 -17.43 -18.01 -13.04
N GLN A 158 -16.50 -18.94 -12.91
CA GLN A 158 -15.48 -18.89 -11.90
C GLN A 158 -14.58 -17.71 -12.23
N VAL A 159 -14.74 -16.71 -11.44
CA VAL A 159 -13.83 -15.58 -11.41
C VAL A 159 -12.45 -16.15 -11.17
N ILE A 160 -11.53 -15.87 -12.09
CA ILE A 160 -10.13 -16.18 -11.89
C ILE A 160 -9.65 -15.25 -10.78
N GLY A 161 -9.84 -15.67 -9.53
CA GLY A 161 -9.43 -14.86 -8.39
C GLY A 161 -10.24 -15.14 -7.13
N GLU A 162 -9.60 -14.87 -6.02
CA GLU A 162 -10.23 -14.91 -4.70
C GLU A 162 -10.93 -13.58 -4.41
N GLU A 163 -11.99 -13.65 -3.60
CA GLU A 163 -12.61 -12.45 -3.06
C GLU A 163 -11.63 -11.79 -2.09
N ILE A 164 -11.37 -10.50 -2.27
CA ILE A 164 -10.44 -9.76 -1.43
C ILE A 164 -11.15 -9.45 -0.11
N PRO A 165 -10.67 -9.94 1.02
CA PRO A 165 -11.27 -9.61 2.31
C PRO A 165 -11.15 -8.12 2.61
N ILE A 166 -12.23 -7.51 3.06
CA ILE A 166 -12.25 -6.12 3.51
C ILE A 166 -11.58 -6.07 4.87
N GLN A 167 -10.49 -5.31 4.98
CA GLN A 167 -9.80 -5.10 6.26
C GLN A 167 -10.32 -3.89 6.99
N GLN A 168 -10.51 -2.81 6.25
CA GLN A 168 -11.03 -1.55 6.77
C GLN A 168 -11.95 -0.92 5.75
N THR A 169 -13.03 -0.33 6.19
CA THR A 169 -13.95 0.39 5.32
C THR A 169 -14.52 1.61 6.01
N THR A 170 -14.63 2.70 5.26
CA THR A 170 -15.48 3.84 5.61
C THR A 170 -16.64 3.91 4.62
N ALA A 171 -17.49 4.92 4.76
CA ALA A 171 -18.49 5.18 3.73
C ALA A 171 -17.85 5.49 2.35
N VAL A 172 -16.57 5.84 2.29
CA VAL A 172 -15.87 6.36 1.11
C VAL A 172 -14.62 5.57 0.76
N THR A 173 -13.86 5.11 1.75
CA THR A 173 -12.56 4.46 1.54
C THR A 173 -12.57 3.02 2.04
N GLU A 174 -12.10 2.10 1.23
CA GLU A 174 -11.84 0.71 1.60
C GLU A 174 -10.35 0.39 1.47
N LEU A 175 -9.83 -0.39 2.41
CA LEU A 175 -8.50 -0.94 2.39
C LEU A 175 -8.59 -2.46 2.41
N ARG A 176 -7.93 -3.12 1.46
CA ARG A 176 -7.93 -4.58 1.34
C ARG A 176 -6.52 -5.10 1.23
N SER A 177 -6.21 -6.20 1.88
CA SER A 177 -4.93 -6.88 1.70
C SER A 177 -4.97 -7.83 0.52
N LEU A 178 -3.84 -7.93 -0.16
CA LEU A 178 -3.60 -8.86 -1.25
C LEU A 178 -2.35 -9.67 -0.93
N LYS A 179 -2.31 -10.93 -1.35
CA LYS A 179 -1.12 -11.79 -1.19
C LYS A 179 -0.17 -11.76 -2.39
N SER A 180 -0.57 -11.09 -3.46
CA SER A 180 0.27 -10.92 -4.65
C SER A 180 0.01 -9.57 -5.27
N SER A 181 0.96 -9.06 -6.04
CA SER A 181 0.75 -7.88 -6.88
C SER A 181 -0.33 -8.19 -7.91
N PRO A 182 -1.44 -7.45 -7.93
CA PRO A 182 -2.50 -7.70 -8.90
C PRO A 182 -2.06 -7.22 -10.29
N GLU A 183 -2.31 -8.02 -11.30
CA GLU A 183 -2.22 -7.60 -12.70
C GLU A 183 -3.53 -6.94 -13.16
N ALA A 184 -4.64 -7.39 -12.57
CA ALA A 184 -5.97 -6.84 -12.84
C ALA A 184 -6.91 -7.13 -11.67
N ILE A 185 -7.94 -6.31 -11.54
CA ILE A 185 -9.04 -6.47 -10.59
C ILE A 185 -10.35 -6.53 -11.36
N LEU A 186 -11.16 -7.55 -11.11
CA LEU A 186 -12.50 -7.67 -11.66
C LEU A 186 -13.45 -6.74 -10.91
N CYS A 187 -14.18 -5.90 -11.66
CA CYS A 187 -15.17 -4.99 -11.12
C CYS A 187 -16.58 -5.53 -11.26
N ASN A 188 -17.31 -5.53 -10.16
CA ASN A 188 -18.73 -5.87 -10.11
C ASN A 188 -19.53 -4.67 -9.59
N VAL A 189 -20.64 -4.38 -10.23
CA VAL A 189 -21.57 -3.32 -9.80
C VAL A 189 -22.83 -3.97 -9.24
N ALA A 190 -23.26 -3.53 -8.09
CA ALA A 190 -24.55 -3.91 -7.56
C ALA A 190 -25.68 -3.29 -8.38
N THR A 191 -26.64 -4.11 -8.83
CA THR A 191 -27.79 -3.63 -9.56
C THR A 191 -28.93 -3.37 -8.57
N GLN A 192 -29.52 -2.17 -8.62
CA GLN A 192 -30.72 -1.88 -7.84
C GLN A 192 -31.93 -2.60 -8.41
N SER A 193 -32.65 -3.29 -7.54
CA SER A 193 -34.03 -3.65 -7.81
C SER A 193 -34.97 -2.74 -7.00
N GLY A 194 -35.64 -1.81 -7.66
CA GLY A 194 -36.81 -1.11 -7.06
C GLY A 194 -36.50 -0.01 -6.04
N GLY A 195 -35.45 0.80 -6.22
CA GLY A 195 -35.23 2.03 -5.42
C GLY A 195 -34.79 1.83 -3.97
N LYS A 196 -34.43 0.60 -3.56
CA LYS A 196 -33.88 0.30 -2.24
C LYS A 196 -32.38 0.54 -2.19
N ALA A 197 -31.87 0.93 -1.03
CA ALA A 197 -30.44 1.08 -0.78
C ALA A 197 -29.71 -0.22 -1.09
N TYR A 198 -28.47 -0.10 -1.62
CA TYR A 198 -27.62 -1.26 -1.88
C TYR A 198 -27.29 -1.98 -0.57
N THR A 199 -27.41 -3.30 -0.58
CA THR A 199 -27.04 -4.18 0.54
C THR A 199 -25.99 -5.16 0.07
N GLU A 200 -25.33 -5.84 1.00
CA GLU A 200 -24.38 -6.94 0.71
C GLU A 200 -25.00 -8.06 -0.12
N HIS A 201 -26.31 -8.22 -0.07
CA HIS A 201 -27.08 -9.24 -0.81
C HIS A 201 -27.62 -8.74 -2.16
N SER A 202 -27.28 -7.53 -2.59
CA SER A 202 -27.72 -7.01 -3.89
C SER A 202 -27.11 -7.86 -5.01
N LYS A 203 -27.92 -8.14 -6.06
CA LYS A 203 -27.43 -8.83 -7.25
C LYS A 203 -26.31 -8.02 -7.88
N ARG A 204 -25.20 -8.68 -8.17
CA ARG A 204 -24.00 -8.05 -8.75
C ARG A 204 -23.83 -8.47 -10.19
N VAL A 205 -23.34 -7.55 -11.01
CA VAL A 205 -23.05 -7.77 -12.43
C VAL A 205 -21.61 -7.39 -12.69
N ASP A 206 -20.89 -8.28 -13.36
CA ASP A 206 -19.53 -8.03 -13.80
C ASP A 206 -19.53 -6.94 -14.89
N VAL A 207 -18.73 -5.90 -14.68
CA VAL A 207 -18.70 -4.76 -15.58
C VAL A 207 -17.36 -4.59 -16.28
N GLY A 208 -16.33 -5.33 -15.88
CA GLY A 208 -15.04 -5.31 -16.53
C GLY A 208 -13.86 -5.34 -15.59
N LEU A 209 -12.73 -4.83 -16.04
CA LEU A 209 -11.44 -4.93 -15.39
C LEU A 209 -10.86 -3.56 -15.08
N ILE A 210 -10.18 -3.46 -13.94
CA ILE A 210 -9.18 -2.45 -13.66
C ILE A 210 -7.83 -3.12 -13.88
N LEU A 211 -6.97 -2.55 -14.70
CA LEU A 211 -5.67 -3.12 -15.06
C LEU A 211 -4.55 -2.44 -14.26
N PHE A 212 -3.55 -3.23 -13.85
CA PHE A 212 -2.34 -2.77 -13.18
C PHE A 212 -1.13 -3.28 -13.99
N PRO A 213 -0.79 -2.60 -15.08
CA PRO A 213 0.10 -3.18 -16.08
C PRO A 213 1.57 -3.31 -15.67
N ASP A 214 2.06 -2.50 -14.75
CA ASP A 214 3.49 -2.21 -14.68
C ASP A 214 4.13 -2.27 -13.28
N ALA A 215 3.77 -3.25 -12.43
CA ALA A 215 4.55 -3.45 -11.21
C ALA A 215 6.00 -3.85 -11.55
N GLN A 216 6.98 -3.14 -10.98
CA GLN A 216 8.39 -3.39 -11.21
C GLN A 216 8.79 -4.78 -10.70
N GLU A 217 9.27 -5.66 -11.58
CA GLU A 217 9.89 -6.93 -11.17
C GLU A 217 11.26 -6.66 -10.56
N VAL A 218 11.50 -7.18 -9.36
CA VAL A 218 12.75 -7.01 -8.62
C VAL A 218 13.38 -8.39 -8.37
N PRO A 219 14.58 -8.64 -8.89
CA PRO A 219 15.27 -9.88 -8.62
C PRO A 219 15.74 -9.94 -7.16
N GLU A 220 15.58 -11.11 -6.53
CA GLU A 220 16.06 -11.32 -5.18
C GLU A 220 17.58 -11.33 -5.11
N THR A 221 18.12 -10.81 -4.01
CA THR A 221 19.54 -10.80 -3.69
C THR A 221 19.81 -11.56 -2.38
N SER A 222 21.10 -11.86 -2.12
CA SER A 222 21.56 -12.41 -0.84
C SER A 222 21.92 -11.32 0.18
N ASN A 223 21.70 -10.06 -0.14
CA ASN A 223 22.05 -8.94 0.73
C ASN A 223 21.26 -9.00 2.05
N GLN A 224 21.90 -8.50 3.09
CA GLN A 224 21.33 -8.40 4.43
C GLN A 224 21.22 -6.93 4.82
N TRP A 225 20.06 -6.53 5.33
CA TRP A 225 19.87 -5.18 5.87
C TRP A 225 19.68 -5.23 7.39
N SER A 226 20.46 -4.41 8.07
CA SER A 226 20.22 -4.06 9.47
C SER A 226 19.60 -2.66 9.51
N VAL A 227 18.35 -2.59 9.91
CA VAL A 227 17.57 -1.35 9.96
C VAL A 227 17.57 -0.82 11.39
N GLY A 228 17.99 0.42 11.58
CA GLY A 228 17.89 1.16 12.83
C GLY A 228 16.70 2.09 12.82
N ILE A 229 15.85 2.02 13.83
CA ILE A 229 14.69 2.90 14.00
C ILE A 229 14.85 3.65 15.33
N ASP A 230 15.00 4.95 15.23
CA ASP A 230 14.86 5.85 16.37
C ASP A 230 13.42 6.36 16.42
N PHE A 231 12.67 5.84 17.39
CA PHE A 231 11.30 6.26 17.65
C PHE A 231 11.29 7.44 18.63
N GLY A 232 11.42 8.64 18.07
CA GLY A 232 11.45 9.87 18.87
C GLY A 232 10.06 10.36 19.29
N THR A 233 10.03 11.32 20.22
CA THR A 233 8.78 11.95 20.69
C THR A 233 8.12 12.81 19.62
N THR A 234 8.91 13.64 18.95
CA THR A 234 8.47 14.58 17.91
C THR A 234 8.76 14.05 16.52
N ASN A 235 9.96 13.53 16.32
CA ASN A 235 10.44 13.03 15.06
C ASN A 235 11.01 11.62 15.21
N SER A 236 10.91 10.82 14.16
CA SER A 236 11.51 9.50 14.05
C SER A 236 12.52 9.48 12.91
N CYS A 237 13.52 8.63 13.07
CA CYS A 237 14.56 8.40 12.06
C CYS A 237 14.66 6.92 11.72
N VAL A 238 14.92 6.63 10.44
CA VAL A 238 15.17 5.27 9.99
C VAL A 238 16.44 5.25 9.15
N TYR A 239 17.37 4.40 9.54
CA TYR A 239 18.62 4.17 8.83
C TYR A 239 18.76 2.68 8.50
N TYR A 240 19.51 2.36 7.48
CA TYR A 240 19.84 0.98 7.19
C TYR A 240 21.33 0.81 6.92
N LYS A 241 21.81 -0.36 7.19
CA LYS A 241 23.15 -0.81 6.86
C LYS A 241 23.05 -2.07 6.01
N GLU A 242 23.59 -2.01 4.81
CA GLU A 242 23.66 -3.16 3.93
C GLU A 242 24.98 -3.91 4.14
N ASN A 243 24.87 -5.18 4.49
CA ASN A 243 26.03 -6.06 4.76
C ASN A 243 27.03 -5.39 5.75
N LYS A 244 28.22 -5.07 5.27
CA LYS A 244 29.29 -4.42 6.04
C LYS A 244 29.52 -2.95 5.69
N GLU A 245 28.64 -2.36 4.86
CA GLU A 245 28.75 -0.97 4.46
C GLU A 245 28.45 0.00 5.61
N ASN A 246 28.72 1.28 5.39
CA ASN A 246 28.33 2.33 6.34
C ASN A 246 26.82 2.52 6.36
N PRO A 247 26.23 2.89 7.50
CA PRO A 247 24.82 3.21 7.58
C PRO A 247 24.42 4.35 6.64
N LYS A 248 23.24 4.21 6.03
CA LYS A 248 22.64 5.20 5.13
C LYS A 248 21.25 5.55 5.63
N GLU A 249 20.80 6.75 5.33
CA GLU A 249 19.40 7.14 5.55
C GLU A 249 18.47 6.25 4.72
N LEU A 250 17.39 5.80 5.34
CA LEU A 250 16.35 5.08 4.62
C LEU A 250 15.30 6.07 4.14
N ILE A 251 15.27 6.29 2.84
CA ILE A 251 14.31 7.18 2.20
C ILE A 251 13.08 6.37 1.82
N PHE A 252 11.92 6.76 2.32
CA PHE A 252 10.64 6.18 1.92
C PHE A 252 10.18 6.81 0.61
N LYS A 253 9.95 5.96 -0.41
CA LYS A 253 9.60 6.41 -1.76
C LYS A 253 8.12 6.23 -2.04
N ASN A 254 7.63 7.03 -2.98
CA ASN A 254 6.31 6.80 -3.54
C ASN A 254 6.33 5.53 -4.39
N ARG A 255 5.89 4.43 -3.77
CA ARG A 255 5.77 3.11 -4.42
C ARG A 255 4.31 2.73 -4.55
N ILE A 256 3.52 3.60 -5.15
CA ILE A 256 2.10 3.35 -5.36
C ILE A 256 1.80 3.25 -6.84
N ASN A 257 1.04 2.22 -7.20
CA ASN A 257 0.46 2.10 -8.53
C ASN A 257 -0.98 2.60 -8.49
N THR A 258 -1.24 3.70 -9.18
CA THR A 258 -2.56 4.36 -9.20
C THR A 258 -3.08 4.38 -10.63
N PRO A 259 -3.71 3.30 -11.12
CA PRO A 259 -4.26 3.24 -12.48
C PRO A 259 -5.39 4.24 -12.69
N TYR A 260 -6.08 4.62 -11.63
CA TYR A 260 -7.11 5.65 -11.66
C TYR A 260 -7.06 6.56 -10.44
N ASP A 261 -6.83 7.84 -10.69
CA ASP A 261 -6.95 8.94 -9.72
C ASP A 261 -7.78 10.04 -10.40
N PRO A 262 -8.95 10.39 -9.88
CA PRO A 262 -9.83 11.41 -10.48
C PRO A 262 -9.17 12.80 -10.52
N GLY A 263 -8.11 13.00 -9.74
CA GLY A 263 -7.61 14.33 -9.41
C GLY A 263 -8.64 15.07 -8.55
N THR A 264 -8.20 15.74 -7.53
CA THR A 264 -9.05 16.64 -6.74
C THR A 264 -8.91 18.04 -7.33
N ASP A 265 -10.02 18.70 -7.64
CA ASP A 265 -10.02 20.16 -7.75
C ASP A 265 -9.76 20.70 -6.34
N GLU A 266 -8.94 21.72 -6.19
CA GLU A 266 -8.40 22.20 -4.91
C GLU A 266 -9.47 22.55 -3.85
N GLU A 267 -10.71 22.80 -4.26
CA GLU A 267 -11.82 23.14 -3.37
C GLU A 267 -12.50 21.89 -2.71
N GLU A 268 -12.32 20.66 -3.26
CA GLU A 268 -12.90 19.43 -2.69
C GLU A 268 -11.91 18.65 -1.79
N ILE A 269 -10.69 19.15 -1.62
CA ILE A 269 -9.59 18.45 -0.92
C ILE A 269 -9.88 18.25 0.57
N GLU A 270 -10.67 19.08 1.19
CA GLU A 270 -10.83 19.09 2.66
C GLU A 270 -11.60 17.88 3.22
N GLU A 271 -12.49 17.25 2.46
CA GLU A 271 -13.31 16.16 3.00
C GLU A 271 -12.86 14.74 2.62
N VAL A 272 -12.09 14.55 1.55
CA VAL A 272 -11.76 13.22 1.03
C VAL A 272 -10.26 13.05 0.82
N MET A 273 -9.49 13.19 1.89
CA MET A 273 -8.09 12.72 1.85
C MET A 273 -8.07 11.19 1.83
N GLN A 274 -7.62 10.66 0.73
CA GLN A 274 -7.48 9.21 0.52
C GLN A 274 -6.43 8.64 1.48
N ALA A 275 -6.74 7.53 2.16
CA ALA A 275 -5.87 6.93 3.16
C ALA A 275 -4.45 6.64 2.64
N HIS A 276 -4.33 6.23 1.36
CA HIS A 276 -3.03 5.98 0.75
C HIS A 276 -2.19 7.26 0.57
N LYS A 277 -2.81 8.43 0.38
CA LYS A 277 -2.09 9.71 0.25
C LYS A 277 -1.48 10.18 1.59
N GLU A 278 -1.91 9.62 2.69
CA GLU A 278 -1.33 9.88 4.01
C GLU A 278 -0.18 8.95 4.33
N PHE A 279 -0.39 7.66 4.11
CA PHE A 279 0.57 6.61 4.42
C PHE A 279 1.68 6.46 3.36
N VAL A 280 1.32 6.54 2.08
CA VAL A 280 2.29 6.47 1.00
C VAL A 280 2.76 7.90 0.70
N PRO A 281 4.05 8.20 0.89
CA PRO A 281 4.53 9.55 0.66
C PRO A 281 4.34 9.98 -0.80
N SER A 282 3.78 11.16 -1.01
CA SER A 282 3.59 11.73 -2.36
C SER A 282 4.93 12.08 -3.04
N ARG A 283 5.96 12.28 -2.25
CA ARG A 283 7.36 12.47 -2.63
C ARG A 283 8.24 11.68 -1.67
N GLU A 284 9.52 11.59 -1.97
CA GLU A 284 10.47 10.94 -1.08
C GLU A 284 10.45 11.59 0.31
N VAL A 285 10.28 10.76 1.34
CA VAL A 285 10.37 11.17 2.74
C VAL A 285 11.75 10.84 3.26
N THR A 286 12.49 11.88 3.58
CA THR A 286 13.81 11.79 4.23
C THR A 286 13.67 11.77 5.75
N VAL A 287 14.73 11.40 6.44
CA VAL A 287 14.79 11.49 7.90
C VAL A 287 15.31 12.87 8.34
N PRO A 288 14.86 13.40 9.49
CA PRO A 288 13.79 12.88 10.35
C PRO A 288 12.39 13.17 9.77
N PHE A 289 11.42 12.31 10.05
CA PHE A 289 10.01 12.55 9.78
C PHE A 289 9.20 12.59 11.07
N MET A 290 8.04 13.24 11.04
CA MET A 290 7.24 13.49 12.24
C MET A 290 6.66 12.22 12.83
N THR A 291 6.71 12.06 14.15
CA THR A 291 6.11 10.95 14.90
C THR A 291 4.62 11.22 15.12
N ILE A 292 3.84 11.12 14.06
CA ILE A 292 2.41 11.44 14.07
C ILE A 292 1.62 10.30 13.44
N LEU A 293 0.50 9.93 14.08
CA LEU A 293 -0.54 9.10 13.48
C LEU A 293 -1.78 9.94 13.19
N ARG A 294 -2.39 9.70 12.05
CA ARG A 294 -3.74 10.15 11.77
C ARG A 294 -4.72 9.04 12.11
N GLU A 295 -5.67 9.34 12.99
CA GLU A 295 -6.76 8.45 13.34
C GLU A 295 -7.95 8.74 12.43
N ARG A 296 -8.42 7.70 11.74
CA ARG A 296 -9.65 7.77 10.94
C ARG A 296 -10.77 7.05 11.66
N SER A 297 -11.98 7.59 11.58
CA SER A 297 -13.17 6.93 12.13
C SER A 297 -13.65 5.84 11.17
N TYR A 298 -13.53 4.57 11.55
CA TYR A 298 -13.90 3.42 10.73
C TYR A 298 -14.91 2.51 11.44
N LYS A 299 -15.77 1.85 10.64
CA LYS A 299 -16.44 0.64 11.13
C LYS A 299 -15.40 -0.48 11.15
N GLU A 300 -15.01 -0.90 12.32
CA GLU A 300 -14.05 -1.99 12.47
C GLU A 300 -14.65 -3.31 11.98
N THR A 301 -13.97 -3.96 11.06
CA THR A 301 -14.10 -5.39 10.84
C THR A 301 -12.99 -6.08 11.63
N SER A 302 -13.31 -7.15 12.32
CA SER A 302 -12.48 -7.83 13.32
C SER A 302 -11.31 -8.61 12.74
N VAL A 303 -10.40 -7.96 12.01
CA VAL A 303 -9.17 -8.62 11.55
C VAL A 303 -8.04 -8.22 12.48
N GLU A 304 -7.62 -9.16 13.32
CA GLU A 304 -6.44 -9.04 14.18
C GLU A 304 -5.17 -9.06 13.32
N ASN A 305 -4.16 -8.30 13.74
CA ASN A 305 -2.78 -8.31 13.18
C ASN A 305 -2.50 -7.53 11.89
N LEU A 306 -3.24 -6.46 11.59
CA LEU A 306 -2.88 -5.57 10.49
C LEU A 306 -1.94 -4.44 10.93
N PRO A 307 -1.01 -3.99 10.06
CA PRO A 307 -0.19 -2.80 10.32
C PRO A 307 -1.03 -1.51 10.38
N PHE A 308 -2.21 -1.53 9.75
CA PHE A 308 -3.17 -0.43 9.75
C PHE A 308 -4.42 -0.85 10.51
N ARG A 309 -4.85 -0.06 11.47
CA ARG A 309 -6.17 -0.20 12.10
C ARG A 309 -6.68 1.18 12.44
N SER A 310 -7.34 1.80 11.46
CA SER A 310 -7.84 3.18 11.60
C SER A 310 -6.77 4.23 11.90
N ASN A 311 -5.50 3.88 11.83
CA ASN A 311 -4.37 4.75 12.14
C ASN A 311 -3.31 4.64 11.06
N PHE A 312 -2.86 5.78 10.52
CA PHE A 312 -1.85 5.84 9.47
C PHE A 312 -0.74 6.80 9.88
N ILE A 313 0.52 6.45 9.59
CA ILE A 313 1.61 7.42 9.68
C ILE A 313 1.28 8.59 8.76
N TYR A 314 1.52 9.79 9.25
CA TYR A 314 1.15 11.01 8.56
C TYR A 314 2.39 11.75 8.05
N TYR A 315 2.57 11.80 6.74
CA TYR A 315 3.74 12.41 6.10
C TYR A 315 3.48 13.78 5.45
N VAL A 316 2.26 14.32 5.52
CA VAL A 316 1.88 15.49 4.74
C VAL A 316 2.19 16.78 5.47
N ASP A 317 3.15 17.57 4.96
CA ASP A 317 3.62 18.80 5.59
C ASP A 317 2.63 19.98 5.51
N GLN A 318 1.86 20.08 4.43
CA GLN A 318 1.09 21.31 4.11
C GLN A 318 -0.25 21.41 4.84
N VAL A 319 -0.84 20.29 5.23
CA VAL A 319 -2.17 20.24 5.90
C VAL A 319 -2.05 20.37 7.42
N LEU A 320 -0.84 20.28 7.96
CA LEU A 320 -0.61 20.34 9.42
C LEU A 320 -1.12 21.67 9.99
N TYR A 321 -0.89 22.78 9.31
CA TYR A 321 -1.33 24.11 9.77
C TYR A 321 -2.85 24.23 9.81
N ALA A 322 -3.54 23.74 8.78
CA ALA A 322 -5.01 23.76 8.75
C ALA A 322 -5.64 22.85 9.83
N ILE A 323 -4.95 21.75 10.18
CA ILE A 323 -5.41 20.82 11.21
C ILE A 323 -5.11 21.33 12.62
N GLN A 324 -4.04 22.12 12.80
CA GLN A 324 -3.69 22.73 14.10
C GLN A 324 -4.77 23.72 14.59
N ASP A 325 -5.48 24.34 13.68
CA ASP A 325 -6.55 25.30 13.99
C ASP A 325 -7.88 24.62 14.37
N LEU A 326 -7.99 23.29 14.20
CA LEU A 326 -9.17 22.55 14.61
C LEU A 326 -9.21 22.37 16.15
N PRO A 327 -10.41 22.38 16.78
CA PRO A 327 -10.57 21.98 18.18
C PRO A 327 -10.02 20.57 18.43
N ASP A 328 -9.48 20.31 19.63
CA ASP A 328 -8.81 19.05 19.97
C ASP A 328 -9.67 17.80 19.74
N ASP A 329 -10.99 17.89 19.96
CA ASP A 329 -11.96 16.83 19.71
C ASP A 329 -12.18 16.52 18.23
N LYS A 330 -11.79 17.46 17.35
CA LYS A 330 -11.87 17.32 15.88
C LYS A 330 -10.51 17.05 15.22
N ARG A 331 -9.42 17.06 16.01
CA ARG A 331 -8.08 16.74 15.50
C ARG A 331 -7.90 15.24 15.35
N PRO A 332 -7.88 14.71 14.15
CA PRO A 332 -7.64 13.29 13.95
C PRO A 332 -6.15 12.90 14.13
N LEU A 333 -5.28 13.85 14.52
CA LEU A 333 -3.84 13.63 14.67
C LEU A 333 -3.49 13.27 16.11
N LYS A 334 -2.60 12.29 16.28
CA LYS A 334 -2.08 11.83 17.56
C LYS A 334 -0.58 12.09 17.61
N PHE A 335 -0.20 12.85 18.61
CA PHE A 335 1.17 13.26 18.94
C PHE A 335 1.63 12.59 20.24
N ASN A 336 2.88 12.78 20.61
CA ASN A 336 3.48 12.31 21.87
C ASN A 336 3.33 10.81 22.13
N LEU A 337 3.30 10.01 21.06
CA LEU A 337 3.05 8.57 21.12
C LEU A 337 4.01 7.84 22.06
N LYS A 338 5.26 8.31 22.17
CA LYS A 338 6.34 7.69 22.94
C LYS A 338 6.07 7.68 24.44
N TRP A 339 5.38 8.69 24.96
CA TRP A 339 5.20 8.94 26.39
C TRP A 339 3.77 8.73 26.90
N ASP A 340 2.84 8.41 26.02
CA ASP A 340 1.47 8.15 26.41
C ASP A 340 1.35 6.73 27.00
N GLU A 341 1.15 6.66 28.32
CA GLU A 341 1.10 5.42 29.09
C GLU A 341 -0.26 4.71 29.04
N ALA A 342 -1.28 5.35 28.52
CA ALA A 342 -2.60 4.73 28.40
C ALA A 342 -2.56 3.45 27.55
N GLU A 343 -3.33 2.45 27.91
CA GLU A 343 -3.34 1.15 27.19
C GLU A 343 -3.71 1.31 25.70
N GLN A 344 -4.63 2.23 25.40
CA GLN A 344 -5.00 2.56 24.03
C GLN A 344 -3.83 3.19 23.24
N SER A 345 -2.97 3.93 23.90
CA SER A 345 -1.81 4.58 23.28
C SER A 345 -0.68 3.60 22.98
N ARG A 346 -0.54 2.54 23.77
CA ARG A 346 0.39 1.43 23.48
C ARG A 346 0.05 0.77 22.13
N THR A 347 -1.23 0.66 21.81
CA THR A 347 -1.69 0.15 20.51
C THR A 347 -1.30 1.12 19.38
N LYS A 348 -1.35 2.43 19.60
CA LYS A 348 -0.93 3.44 18.60
C LYS A 348 0.58 3.37 18.33
N VAL A 349 1.38 3.20 19.37
CA VAL A 349 2.83 2.95 19.23
C VAL A 349 3.07 1.72 18.36
N GLN A 350 2.32 0.63 18.59
CA GLN A 350 2.42 -0.57 17.77
C GLN A 350 2.11 -0.28 16.31
N TYR A 351 1.06 0.49 16.00
CA TYR A 351 0.72 0.83 14.61
C TYR A 351 1.79 1.68 13.94
N PHE A 352 2.30 2.69 14.63
CA PHE A 352 3.36 3.53 14.08
C PHE A 352 4.60 2.71 13.75
N ILE A 353 5.09 1.91 14.69
CA ILE A 353 6.28 1.07 14.49
C ILE A 353 6.02 0.00 13.42
N SER A 354 4.84 -0.65 13.41
CA SER A 354 4.51 -1.64 12.38
C SER A 354 4.54 -1.06 10.97
N GLN A 355 4.04 0.16 10.80
CA GLN A 355 4.04 0.84 9.51
C GLN A 355 5.43 1.32 9.10
N ALA A 356 6.24 1.82 10.04
CA ALA A 356 7.63 2.16 9.76
C ALA A 356 8.46 0.92 9.37
N VAL A 357 8.24 -0.21 10.05
CA VAL A 357 8.85 -1.50 9.71
C VAL A 357 8.40 -1.98 8.33
N LEU A 358 7.10 -1.89 8.03
CA LEU A 358 6.55 -2.27 6.74
C LEU A 358 7.12 -1.42 5.61
N GLN A 359 7.20 -0.10 5.80
CA GLN A 359 7.82 0.81 4.84
C GLN A 359 9.28 0.45 4.60
N ALA A 360 10.05 0.22 5.67
CA ALA A 360 11.45 -0.19 5.57
C ALA A 360 11.60 -1.55 4.87
N ALA A 361 10.71 -2.50 5.14
CA ALA A 361 10.71 -3.79 4.47
C ALA A 361 10.37 -3.69 2.97
N VAL A 362 9.48 -2.78 2.59
CA VAL A 362 9.16 -2.50 1.19
C VAL A 362 10.36 -1.87 0.47
N GLU A 363 11.06 -0.92 1.10
CA GLU A 363 12.27 -0.34 0.51
C GLU A 363 13.37 -1.39 0.36
N ALA A 364 13.55 -2.27 1.34
CA ALA A 364 14.48 -3.39 1.25
C ALA A 364 14.10 -4.36 0.12
N ALA A 365 12.83 -4.74 0.03
CA ALA A 365 12.31 -5.60 -1.04
C ALA A 365 12.51 -4.97 -2.42
N ALA A 366 12.32 -3.66 -2.56
CA ALA A 366 12.59 -2.94 -3.79
C ALA A 366 14.07 -2.89 -4.18
N ASN A 367 14.97 -3.27 -3.27
CA ASN A 367 16.40 -3.51 -3.53
C ASN A 367 16.74 -5.01 -3.57
N GLY A 368 15.74 -5.87 -3.68
CA GLY A 368 15.91 -7.33 -3.78
C GLY A 368 16.24 -8.03 -2.46
N VAL A 369 16.15 -7.35 -1.32
CA VAL A 369 16.47 -7.92 -0.01
C VAL A 369 15.26 -8.68 0.53
N LYS A 370 15.48 -9.95 0.86
CA LYS A 370 14.44 -10.83 1.41
C LYS A 370 14.06 -10.41 2.85
N ARG A 371 12.80 -10.64 3.24
CA ARG A 371 12.33 -10.37 4.62
C ARG A 371 13.11 -11.14 5.69
N GLU A 372 13.53 -12.36 5.39
CA GLU A 372 14.36 -13.16 6.29
C GLU A 372 15.77 -12.58 6.48
N ASN A 373 16.25 -11.72 5.59
CA ASN A 373 17.54 -11.04 5.67
C ASN A 373 17.46 -9.66 6.33
N LEU A 374 16.30 -9.30 6.91
CA LEU A 374 16.11 -8.04 7.63
C LEU A 374 16.30 -8.25 9.13
N THR A 375 17.01 -7.32 9.77
CA THR A 375 17.08 -7.18 11.22
C THR A 375 16.72 -5.74 11.60
N PHE A 376 16.06 -5.56 12.74
CA PHE A 376 15.62 -4.25 13.22
C PHE A 376 16.22 -3.94 14.57
N ASN A 377 16.75 -2.73 14.75
CA ASN A 377 17.31 -2.23 15.99
C ASN A 377 16.58 -0.94 16.39
N PHE A 378 16.24 -0.84 17.65
CA PHE A 378 15.49 0.28 18.19
C PHE A 378 16.24 0.97 19.29
N SER A 379 16.26 2.31 19.25
CA SER A 379 16.72 3.12 20.37
C SER A 379 15.59 3.34 21.38
N TYR A 380 15.97 3.52 22.63
CA TYR A 380 15.05 3.87 23.72
C TYR A 380 15.75 4.78 24.73
N PRO A 381 15.02 5.73 25.38
CA PRO A 381 15.60 6.61 26.38
C PRO A 381 15.83 5.85 27.69
N GLU A 382 16.88 6.21 28.40
CA GLU A 382 17.14 5.64 29.75
C GLU A 382 16.13 6.10 30.79
N ALA A 383 15.39 7.16 30.54
CA ALA A 383 14.29 7.62 31.37
C ALA A 383 13.10 6.62 31.44
N TYR A 384 13.10 5.57 30.63
CA TYR A 384 12.09 4.52 30.73
C TYR A 384 12.23 3.74 32.04
N SER A 385 11.13 3.62 32.81
CA SER A 385 11.06 2.66 33.91
C SER A 385 11.22 1.23 33.39
N HIS A 386 11.53 0.28 34.26
CA HIS A 386 11.62 -1.13 33.92
C HIS A 386 10.35 -1.66 33.26
N ASP A 387 9.18 -1.23 33.72
CA ASP A 387 7.90 -1.66 33.16
C ASP A 387 7.63 -1.02 31.81
N HIS A 388 7.99 0.25 31.63
CA HIS A 388 7.90 0.95 30.38
C HIS A 388 8.80 0.29 29.31
N LEU A 389 10.06 0.02 29.65
CA LEU A 389 10.99 -0.67 28.76
C LEU A 389 10.52 -2.08 28.40
N ARG A 390 9.98 -2.83 29.36
CA ARG A 390 9.41 -4.16 29.11
C ARG A 390 8.22 -4.09 28.14
N ALA A 391 7.33 -3.13 28.35
CA ALA A 391 6.19 -2.88 27.46
C ALA A 391 6.65 -2.47 26.05
N PHE A 392 7.59 -1.53 25.97
CA PHE A 392 8.16 -1.07 24.69
C PHE A 392 8.78 -2.23 23.90
N ARG A 393 9.64 -3.04 24.51
CA ARG A 393 10.25 -4.21 23.86
C ARG A 393 9.19 -5.20 23.34
N ARG A 394 8.14 -5.46 24.12
CA ARG A 394 7.04 -6.35 23.71
C ARG A 394 6.27 -5.79 22.52
N ILE A 395 5.88 -4.52 22.59
CA ILE A 395 5.16 -3.82 21.52
C ILE A 395 5.98 -3.80 20.25
N THR A 396 7.24 -3.44 20.34
CA THR A 396 8.14 -3.33 19.19
C THR A 396 8.36 -4.68 18.50
N ARG A 397 8.59 -5.77 19.26
CA ARG A 397 8.68 -7.12 18.67
C ARG A 397 7.40 -7.52 17.95
N ARG A 398 6.25 -7.24 18.56
CA ARG A 398 4.95 -7.49 17.90
C ARG A 398 4.79 -6.63 16.66
N ALA A 399 5.19 -5.37 16.70
CA ALA A 399 5.14 -4.46 15.57
C ALA A 399 6.02 -4.93 14.39
N VAL A 400 7.22 -5.45 14.69
CA VAL A 400 8.08 -6.05 13.65
C VAL A 400 7.43 -7.27 13.02
N ASN A 401 6.79 -8.15 13.81
CA ASN A 401 6.03 -9.29 13.26
C ASN A 401 4.93 -8.84 12.32
N VAL A 402 4.11 -7.89 12.78
CA VAL A 402 2.99 -7.36 12.00
C VAL A 402 3.48 -6.65 10.73
N GLY A 403 4.53 -5.84 10.86
CA GLY A 403 5.12 -5.11 9.72
C GLY A 403 5.74 -6.04 8.67
N LEU A 404 6.30 -7.19 9.10
CA LEU A 404 6.85 -8.21 8.19
C LEU A 404 5.79 -9.21 7.68
N GLY A 405 4.57 -9.18 8.20
CA GLY A 405 3.45 -9.98 7.71
C GLY A 405 3.43 -11.43 8.15
N ASP A 406 4.30 -11.87 9.02
CA ASP A 406 4.32 -13.28 9.41
C ASP A 406 4.91 -13.54 10.80
N GLU A 407 4.23 -14.42 11.57
CA GLU A 407 4.76 -15.03 12.79
C GLU A 407 5.92 -16.02 12.52
N LYS A 408 6.17 -16.43 11.26
CA LYS A 408 7.28 -17.31 10.88
C LYS A 408 8.65 -16.68 11.11
N TYR A 409 8.74 -15.36 11.03
CA TYR A 409 10.00 -14.69 11.30
C TYR A 409 10.23 -14.66 12.80
N LYS A 410 11.19 -15.44 13.30
CA LYS A 410 11.59 -15.47 14.72
C LYS A 410 12.11 -14.09 15.16
N THR A 411 11.20 -13.20 15.49
CA THR A 411 11.48 -11.78 15.73
C THR A 411 12.36 -11.51 16.96
N GLN A 412 12.46 -12.43 17.91
CA GLN A 412 13.39 -12.27 19.03
C GLN A 412 14.84 -12.19 18.55
N GLU A 413 15.21 -12.97 17.54
CA GLU A 413 16.54 -12.97 16.97
C GLU A 413 16.79 -11.79 16.01
N LYS A 414 15.70 -11.15 15.54
CA LYS A 414 15.73 -10.08 14.54
C LYS A 414 15.53 -8.68 15.11
N THR A 415 15.35 -8.55 16.44
CA THR A 415 15.04 -7.27 17.07
C THR A 415 16.05 -6.97 18.17
N GLY A 416 16.91 -5.99 17.91
CA GLY A 416 17.87 -5.43 18.87
C GLY A 416 17.34 -4.17 19.56
N PHE A 417 17.89 -3.86 20.73
CA PHE A 417 17.57 -2.66 21.50
C PHE A 417 18.81 -2.04 22.08
N GLU A 418 18.98 -0.73 21.93
CA GLU A 418 20.07 0.04 22.50
C GLU A 418 19.53 1.35 23.06
N THR A 419 20.25 1.96 24.00
CA THR A 419 19.85 3.27 24.54
C THR A 419 20.19 4.40 23.56
N GLU A 420 19.40 5.48 23.61
CA GLU A 420 19.62 6.67 22.78
C GLU A 420 21.00 7.26 23.01
N SER A 421 21.44 7.36 24.27
CA SER A 421 22.76 7.87 24.64
C SER A 421 23.93 7.06 24.03
N ILE A 422 23.83 5.72 24.01
CA ILE A 422 24.85 4.85 23.38
C ILE A 422 24.75 4.95 21.85
N SER A 423 23.54 4.97 21.30
CA SER A 423 23.33 5.06 19.86
C SER A 423 23.94 6.33 19.28
N SER A 424 23.70 7.48 19.93
CA SER A 424 24.30 8.77 19.56
C SER A 424 25.83 8.74 19.64
N ALA A 425 26.39 8.20 20.73
CA ALA A 425 27.84 8.08 20.89
C ALA A 425 28.47 7.19 19.80
N LEU A 426 27.86 6.06 19.48
CA LEU A 426 28.32 5.15 18.43
C LEU A 426 28.25 5.80 17.03
N TYR A 427 27.24 6.64 16.78
CA TYR A 427 27.16 7.42 15.54
C TYR A 427 28.36 8.34 15.40
N PHE A 428 28.71 9.11 16.43
CA PHE A 428 29.86 9.99 16.38
C PHE A 428 31.19 9.23 16.29
N ALA A 429 31.36 8.20 17.10
CA ALA A 429 32.63 7.45 17.14
C ALA A 429 32.91 6.66 15.87
N LYS A 430 31.89 6.01 15.28
CA LYS A 430 32.05 5.11 14.14
C LYS A 430 31.53 5.68 12.83
N GLY A 431 30.46 6.45 12.87
CA GLY A 431 29.84 7.03 11.67
C GLY A 431 30.52 8.31 11.22
N GLN A 432 30.94 9.16 12.17
CA GLN A 432 31.64 10.40 11.91
C GLN A 432 33.15 10.33 12.16
N GLU A 433 33.66 9.15 12.55
CA GLU A 433 35.05 8.88 12.83
C GLU A 433 35.67 9.85 13.87
N ILE A 434 34.86 10.38 14.79
CA ILE A 434 35.32 11.24 15.86
C ILE A 434 36.04 10.37 16.92
N PRO A 435 37.34 10.58 17.17
CA PRO A 435 38.07 9.75 18.10
C PRO A 435 37.63 10.00 19.54
N PHE A 436 37.26 8.94 20.24
CA PHE A 436 36.97 8.98 21.68
C PHE A 436 38.25 8.66 22.49
N THR A 437 39.30 9.43 22.23
CA THR A 437 40.64 9.19 22.80
C THR A 437 40.86 9.85 24.16
N GLU A 438 39.92 10.70 24.56
CA GLU A 438 39.92 11.42 25.84
C GLU A 438 38.55 11.33 26.50
N ASN A 439 38.25 12.24 27.41
CA ASN A 439 36.93 12.34 27.98
C ASN A 439 35.97 12.99 26.96
N VAL A 440 34.98 12.26 26.55
CA VAL A 440 33.95 12.72 25.61
C VAL A 440 32.60 12.73 26.29
N VAL A 441 31.86 13.81 26.14
CA VAL A 441 30.45 13.92 26.56
C VAL A 441 29.59 14.00 25.33
N THR A 442 28.65 13.09 25.20
CA THR A 442 27.59 13.19 24.16
C THR A 442 26.29 13.67 24.79
N ILE A 443 25.64 14.62 24.14
CA ILE A 443 24.36 15.17 24.56
C ILE A 443 23.42 15.07 23.36
N ASP A 444 22.31 14.36 23.56
CA ASP A 444 21.22 14.28 22.60
C ASP A 444 20.00 15.00 23.19
N ILE A 445 19.56 16.08 22.54
CA ILE A 445 18.43 16.88 22.98
C ILE A 445 17.24 16.60 22.06
N GLY A 446 16.34 15.74 22.54
CA GLY A 446 15.11 15.39 21.83
C GLY A 446 13.91 16.24 22.24
N GLY A 447 12.75 15.97 21.64
CA GLY A 447 11.49 16.66 21.96
C GLY A 447 10.83 16.22 23.28
N GLY A 448 11.34 15.19 23.95
CA GLY A 448 10.76 14.68 25.21
C GLY A 448 11.79 14.25 26.25
N THR A 449 13.05 14.09 25.84
CA THR A 449 14.19 13.75 26.71
C THR A 449 15.44 14.47 26.26
N SER A 450 16.37 14.61 27.22
CA SER A 450 17.77 14.92 26.94
C SER A 450 18.61 13.75 27.46
N ASP A 451 19.35 13.11 26.56
CA ASP A 451 20.14 11.93 26.85
C ASP A 451 21.63 12.29 26.90
N LEU A 452 22.29 11.88 27.96
CA LEU A 452 23.67 12.24 28.23
C LEU A 452 24.51 10.97 28.40
N SER A 453 25.71 10.95 27.82
CA SER A 453 26.70 9.92 28.11
C SER A 453 28.11 10.47 28.24
N ILE A 454 28.92 9.90 29.15
CA ILE A 454 30.30 10.27 29.41
C ILE A 454 31.18 9.08 29.09
N TRP A 455 32.18 9.30 28.29
CA TRP A 455 33.09 8.29 27.76
C TRP A 455 34.54 8.66 28.08
N GLN A 456 35.37 7.67 28.30
CA GLN A 456 36.79 7.78 28.41
C GLN A 456 37.46 6.63 27.65
N ASP A 457 38.31 6.94 26.68
CA ASP A 457 39.03 5.95 25.88
C ASP A 457 38.10 4.85 25.30
N THR A 458 36.99 5.24 24.71
CA THR A 458 35.94 4.35 24.18
C THR A 458 35.14 3.57 25.25
N LYS A 459 35.43 3.76 26.52
CA LYS A 459 34.74 3.12 27.64
C LYS A 459 33.64 4.04 28.18
N LEU A 460 32.40 3.54 28.21
CA LEU A 460 31.29 4.24 28.84
C LEU A 460 31.52 4.31 30.36
N LEU A 461 31.58 5.52 30.90
CA LEU A 461 31.73 5.76 32.36
C LEU A 461 30.38 6.02 33.02
N TRP A 462 29.51 6.78 32.34
CA TRP A 462 28.23 7.18 32.93
C TRP A 462 27.25 7.55 31.80
N ARG A 463 25.98 7.35 32.08
CA ARG A 463 24.87 7.77 31.19
C ARG A 463 23.62 8.07 32.03
N ASN A 464 22.78 8.95 31.52
CA ASN A 464 21.49 9.28 32.11
C ASN A 464 20.59 9.94 31.05
N SER A 465 19.30 9.95 31.36
CA SER A 465 18.28 10.60 30.54
C SER A 465 17.39 11.46 31.42
N PHE A 466 17.13 12.67 30.97
CA PHE A 466 16.27 13.62 31.68
C PHE A 466 15.01 13.83 30.83
N ARG A 467 13.86 13.59 31.42
CA ARG A 467 12.57 13.89 30.76
C ARG A 467 12.34 15.40 30.82
N LEU A 468 11.97 16.00 29.68
CA LEU A 468 11.66 17.42 29.52
C LEU A 468 10.19 17.70 29.86
#